data_aa7e6a28c8ad69d58ac0f630910b0cb5
#
_entry.id   aa7e6a28c8ad69d58ac0f630910b0cb5
#
_cell.length_a   1.000
_cell.length_b   1.000
_cell.length_c   1.000
_cell.angle_alpha   90.00
_cell.angle_beta   90.00
_cell.angle_gamma   90.00
#
_symmetry.space_group_name_H-M   'P 1'
#
loop_
_entity.id
_entity.type
_entity.pdbx_description
1 polymer ?
#
loop_
_entity_poly.entity_id
_entity_poly.type
_entity_poly.pdbx_seq_one_letter_code
_entity_poly.pdbx_strand_id
1 'polypeptide(L)'
;VTIEDDCFDQEMVDDGMIYFLNTQKLGKSSNLVKGGDNRTYTIWQSLQNTAEQKGNHLYVIIDEAHRGMHDREAARATTIMQKFLKGSEDDGLEAMPIVIGMSATDERFRRLVGNISSVRHDVDVRPDEVRSSGLLKDRIIITYPEQESIDDMVIFQAAADEWKDKCEHWNYYCETQHSQHVRPVLVIQVENRSSDSASATEIGECISRIESRTGARFSEYEVVHTFGQTATIEAGGLKIHHVDASDIADNKKIRVVFFKENLSTGWDCPRAETMMSFRHAQDATYIAQLLGRMIRTPLQRHIDVDETLN
;
A
#
# COMPACT_ATOMS: atom_id res chain seq x y z
N VAL A 1 13.91 -6.16 11.32
CA VAL A 1 14.12 -5.18 12.41
C VAL A 1 13.87 -3.78 11.86
N THR A 2 13.04 -2.99 12.54
CA THR A 2 12.88 -1.57 12.20
C THR A 2 13.92 -0.76 12.95
N ILE A 3 14.63 0.10 12.22
CA ILE A 3 15.63 1.00 12.82
C ILE A 3 14.89 2.22 13.38
N GLU A 4 14.93 2.37 14.71
CA GLU A 4 14.36 3.49 15.44
C GLU A 4 15.47 4.32 16.11
N ASP A 5 15.19 5.61 16.38
CA ASP A 5 16.17 6.56 16.87
C ASP A 5 16.70 6.21 18.27
N ASP A 6 15.92 5.49 19.06
CA ASP A 6 16.17 5.16 20.46
C ASP A 6 16.71 3.76 20.70
N CYS A 7 16.64 2.86 19.73
CA CYS A 7 17.00 1.46 19.93
C CYS A 7 18.08 0.91 18.99
N PHE A 8 18.56 1.69 18.02
CA PHE A 8 19.62 1.26 17.10
C PHE A 8 20.95 1.95 17.45
N ASP A 9 21.88 1.21 18.06
CA ASP A 9 23.26 1.64 18.33
C ASP A 9 24.18 0.41 18.20
N GLN A 10 24.58 0.09 16.98
CA GLN A 10 25.38 -1.08 16.65
C GLN A 10 26.58 -0.68 15.83
N GLU A 11 27.72 -1.31 16.09
CA GLU A 11 28.94 -1.09 15.29
C GLU A 11 28.75 -1.50 13.83
N MET A 12 28.04 -2.61 13.59
CA MET A 12 27.72 -3.17 12.28
C MET A 12 26.32 -3.78 12.31
N VAL A 13 25.71 -3.94 11.13
CA VAL A 13 24.47 -4.71 11.02
C VAL A 13 24.74 -6.22 11.10
N ASP A 14 23.80 -6.97 11.68
CA ASP A 14 23.93 -8.41 11.88
C ASP A 14 23.70 -9.19 10.58
N ASP A 15 24.35 -10.36 10.49
CA ASP A 15 24.18 -11.27 9.38
C ASP A 15 22.80 -11.94 9.40
N GLY A 16 22.22 -12.14 8.21
CA GLY A 16 20.93 -12.80 8.06
C GLY A 16 19.73 -11.99 8.52
N MET A 17 19.91 -10.68 8.76
CA MET A 17 18.86 -9.77 9.20
C MET A 17 18.41 -8.83 8.09
N ILE A 18 17.14 -8.46 8.10
CA ILE A 18 16.57 -7.39 7.26
C ILE A 18 16.27 -6.20 8.14
N TYR A 19 16.86 -5.07 7.82
CA TYR A 19 16.66 -3.80 8.52
C TYR A 19 15.79 -2.85 7.68
N PHE A 20 14.71 -2.37 8.28
CA PHE A 20 13.84 -1.36 7.67
C PHE A 20 14.21 0.02 8.18
N LEU A 21 14.56 0.91 7.28
CA LEU A 21 15.01 2.27 7.58
C LEU A 21 14.15 3.29 6.83
N ASN A 22 13.51 4.18 7.58
CA ASN A 22 12.78 5.28 6.98
C ASN A 22 13.74 6.42 6.62
N THR A 23 13.72 6.88 5.36
CA THR A 23 14.58 7.97 4.88
C THR A 23 14.38 9.29 5.62
N GLN A 24 13.19 9.54 6.19
CA GLN A 24 12.94 10.72 7.02
C GLN A 24 13.83 10.76 8.26
N LYS A 25 14.23 9.60 8.79
CA LYS A 25 15.13 9.46 9.93
C LYS A 25 16.61 9.67 9.61
N LEU A 26 16.97 9.80 8.33
CA LEU A 26 18.34 10.01 7.86
C LEU A 26 18.71 11.48 7.65
N GLY A 27 17.91 12.39 8.15
CA GLY A 27 18.21 13.81 8.04
C GLY A 27 19.25 14.29 9.06
N LYS A 28 19.97 15.38 8.71
CA LYS A 28 21.03 15.99 9.55
C LYS A 28 20.60 16.30 11.00
N SER A 29 19.30 16.45 11.27
CA SER A 29 18.77 16.68 12.60
C SER A 29 18.39 15.41 13.37
N SER A 30 18.41 14.26 12.73
CA SER A 30 18.03 12.98 13.32
C SER A 30 19.09 12.48 14.31
N ASN A 31 18.63 11.86 15.39
CA ASN A 31 19.51 11.24 16.37
C ASN A 31 20.29 10.05 15.79
N LEU A 32 19.77 9.37 14.76
CA LEU A 32 20.49 8.31 14.06
C LEU A 32 21.74 8.80 13.33
N VAL A 33 21.72 10.05 12.87
CA VAL A 33 22.79 10.66 12.08
C VAL A 33 23.76 11.47 12.94
N LYS A 34 23.27 12.04 14.05
CA LYS A 34 24.10 12.78 14.99
C LYS A 34 24.70 11.82 16.01
N GLY A 35 26.02 11.80 16.15
CA GLY A 35 26.63 11.27 17.36
C GLY A 35 26.19 12.10 18.60
N GLY A 36 26.13 11.50 19.76
CA GLY A 36 25.77 12.17 21.01
C GLY A 36 26.13 11.31 22.20
N ASP A 37 26.00 11.87 23.41
CA ASP A 37 26.41 11.22 24.66
C ASP A 37 25.72 9.86 24.93
N ASN A 38 24.61 9.59 24.24
CA ASN A 38 23.81 8.36 24.40
C ASN A 38 23.96 7.38 23.21
N ARG A 39 24.88 7.64 22.27
CA ARG A 39 25.05 6.80 21.08
C ARG A 39 26.53 6.65 20.75
N THR A 40 26.96 5.41 20.57
CA THR A 40 28.33 5.06 20.22
C THR A 40 28.57 5.18 18.71
N TYR A 41 27.62 4.70 17.91
CA TYR A 41 27.74 4.68 16.44
C TYR A 41 26.56 5.41 15.78
N THR A 42 26.85 6.25 14.79
CA THR A 42 25.84 6.77 13.88
C THR A 42 25.44 5.70 12.89
N ILE A 43 24.27 5.83 12.28
CA ILE A 43 23.83 4.92 11.22
C ILE A 43 24.83 4.86 10.05
N TRP A 44 25.47 5.99 9.74
CA TRP A 44 26.46 6.04 8.66
C TRP A 44 27.73 5.28 9.03
N GLN A 45 28.19 5.36 10.27
CA GLN A 45 29.31 4.57 10.77
C GLN A 45 29.00 3.08 10.76
N SER A 46 27.81 2.68 11.21
CA SER A 46 27.40 1.28 11.21
C SER A 46 27.35 0.70 9.78
N LEU A 47 26.86 1.47 8.82
CA LEU A 47 26.81 1.08 7.42
C LEU A 47 28.21 1.03 6.80
N GLN A 48 29.07 2.01 7.09
CA GLN A 48 30.46 2.03 6.61
C GLN A 48 31.24 0.83 7.14
N ASN A 49 31.19 0.59 8.45
CA ASN A 49 31.88 -0.55 9.07
C ASN A 49 31.39 -1.89 8.49
N THR A 50 30.08 -2.00 8.24
CA THR A 50 29.52 -3.20 7.59
C THR A 50 29.99 -3.34 6.14
N ALA A 51 30.02 -2.26 5.38
CA ALA A 51 30.49 -2.26 3.99
C ALA A 51 31.97 -2.67 3.90
N GLU A 52 32.82 -2.17 4.79
CA GLU A 52 34.24 -2.52 4.83
C GLU A 52 34.48 -4.00 5.19
N GLN A 53 33.75 -4.53 6.16
CA GLN A 53 33.99 -5.87 6.67
C GLN A 53 33.19 -6.96 5.96
N LYS A 54 31.98 -6.63 5.48
CA LYS A 54 31.00 -7.57 4.93
C LYS A 54 30.44 -7.12 3.57
N GLY A 55 31.16 -6.29 2.81
CA GLY A 55 30.63 -5.62 1.62
C GLY A 55 29.98 -6.55 0.60
N ASN A 56 30.48 -7.75 0.42
CA ASN A 56 29.88 -8.74 -0.49
C ASN A 56 28.53 -9.32 -0.02
N HIS A 57 28.14 -9.04 1.22
CA HIS A 57 26.90 -9.52 1.84
C HIS A 57 25.97 -8.38 2.26
N LEU A 58 26.36 -7.12 2.05
CA LEU A 58 25.54 -5.95 2.33
C LEU A 58 24.75 -5.51 1.11
N TYR A 59 23.43 -5.57 1.19
CA TYR A 59 22.50 -5.12 0.17
C TYR A 59 21.70 -3.93 0.70
N VAL A 60 21.71 -2.83 -0.04
CA VAL A 60 20.83 -1.69 0.22
C VAL A 60 19.70 -1.74 -0.80
N ILE A 61 18.47 -1.97 -0.34
CA ILE A 61 17.28 -2.02 -1.18
C ILE A 61 16.51 -0.72 -1.01
N ILE A 62 16.30 0.00 -2.11
CA ILE A 62 15.57 1.27 -2.14
C ILE A 62 14.25 1.03 -2.86
N ASP A 63 13.16 0.99 -2.08
CA ASP A 63 11.81 0.90 -2.62
C ASP A 63 11.30 2.28 -3.04
N GLU A 64 10.45 2.30 -4.07
CA GLU A 64 9.88 3.53 -4.61
C GLU A 64 10.96 4.59 -4.91
N ALA A 65 12.06 4.18 -5.51
CA ALA A 65 13.26 5.01 -5.76
C ALA A 65 12.96 6.32 -6.55
N HIS A 66 11.75 6.46 -7.10
CA HIS A 66 11.25 7.66 -7.76
C HIS A 66 10.55 8.66 -6.83
N ARG A 67 10.15 8.25 -5.60
CA ARG A 67 9.43 9.12 -4.68
C ARG A 67 10.30 10.28 -4.23
N GLY A 68 9.70 11.42 -4.15
CA GLY A 68 10.30 12.56 -3.50
C GLY A 68 10.85 13.64 -4.45
N MET A 69 10.45 13.73 -5.72
CA MET A 69 11.05 14.66 -6.68
C MET A 69 10.32 16.02 -6.86
N HIS A 70 9.22 16.27 -6.16
CA HIS A 70 8.45 17.51 -6.35
C HIS A 70 8.42 18.47 -5.16
N ASP A 71 8.84 18.06 -3.96
CA ASP A 71 8.79 18.88 -2.74
C ASP A 71 10.15 19.01 -2.04
N ARG A 72 10.23 19.82 -0.96
CA ARG A 72 11.44 19.95 -0.13
C ARG A 72 11.90 18.62 0.48
N GLU A 73 10.97 17.72 0.78
CA GLU A 73 11.28 16.35 1.20
C GLU A 73 11.91 15.53 0.08
N ALA A 74 11.53 15.78 -1.15
CA ALA A 74 12.08 15.20 -2.34
C ALA A 74 13.55 15.49 -2.56
N ALA A 75 13.93 16.73 -2.43
CA ALA A 75 15.34 17.13 -2.54
C ALA A 75 16.20 16.45 -1.47
N ARG A 76 15.62 16.23 -0.27
CA ARG A 76 16.29 15.54 0.83
C ARG A 76 16.42 14.03 0.59
N ALA A 77 15.37 13.37 0.10
CA ALA A 77 15.39 11.96 -0.24
C ALA A 77 16.38 11.67 -1.37
N THR A 78 16.43 12.53 -2.38
CA THR A 78 17.42 12.44 -3.47
C THR A 78 18.85 12.52 -2.92
N THR A 79 19.11 13.43 -1.98
CA THR A 79 20.42 13.54 -1.35
C THR A 79 20.79 12.29 -0.56
N ILE A 80 19.84 11.67 0.16
CA ILE A 80 20.08 10.43 0.93
C ILE A 80 20.35 9.26 -0.02
N MET A 81 19.57 9.10 -1.08
CA MET A 81 19.83 8.09 -2.11
C MET A 81 21.18 8.26 -2.78
N GLN A 82 21.57 9.50 -3.04
CA GLN A 82 22.90 9.80 -3.58
C GLN A 82 24.03 9.37 -2.65
N LYS A 83 23.85 9.47 -1.33
CA LYS A 83 24.84 9.00 -0.35
C LYS A 83 25.06 7.49 -0.45
N PHE A 84 24.00 6.71 -0.58
CA PHE A 84 24.14 5.26 -0.77
C PHE A 84 24.83 4.91 -2.10
N LEU A 85 24.56 5.67 -3.15
CA LEU A 85 25.07 5.38 -4.49
C LEU A 85 26.48 5.92 -4.76
N LYS A 86 26.85 7.05 -4.15
CA LYS A 86 28.08 7.80 -4.43
C LYS A 86 28.99 7.95 -3.22
N GLY A 87 28.50 7.61 -2.04
CA GLY A 87 29.14 7.95 -0.79
C GLY A 87 28.84 9.38 -0.35
N SER A 88 29.39 9.77 0.79
CA SER A 88 29.31 11.10 1.39
C SER A 88 30.55 11.35 2.24
N GLU A 89 31.48 12.19 1.76
CA GLU A 89 32.67 12.55 2.50
C GLU A 89 32.34 13.21 3.85
N ASP A 90 31.30 14.05 3.87
CA ASP A 90 30.82 14.74 5.10
C ASP A 90 30.36 13.76 6.18
N ASP A 91 29.87 12.58 5.80
CA ASP A 91 29.37 11.55 6.72
C ASP A 91 30.35 10.38 6.90
N GLY A 92 31.51 10.42 6.26
CA GLY A 92 32.50 9.33 6.25
C GLY A 92 31.94 8.04 5.65
N LEU A 93 31.09 8.16 4.63
CA LEU A 93 30.41 7.03 4.00
C LEU A 93 30.93 6.85 2.57
N GLU A 94 31.42 5.67 2.25
CA GLU A 94 31.71 5.26 0.87
C GLU A 94 30.43 4.83 0.14
N ALA A 95 30.51 4.72 -1.19
CA ALA A 95 29.40 4.17 -1.96
C ALA A 95 29.10 2.75 -1.50
N MET A 96 27.82 2.44 -1.27
CA MET A 96 27.43 1.10 -0.84
C MET A 96 27.77 0.06 -1.92
N PRO A 97 28.27 -1.12 -1.52
CA PRO A 97 28.77 -2.11 -2.45
C PRO A 97 27.72 -2.66 -3.40
N ILE A 98 26.49 -2.89 -2.89
CA ILE A 98 25.37 -3.40 -3.70
C ILE A 98 24.13 -2.59 -3.37
N VAL A 99 23.60 -1.87 -4.37
CA VAL A 99 22.37 -1.10 -4.26
C VAL A 99 21.33 -1.59 -5.27
N ILE A 100 20.17 -1.96 -4.80
CA ILE A 100 19.03 -2.41 -5.62
C ILE A 100 17.95 -1.33 -5.52
N GLY A 101 17.68 -0.63 -6.62
CA GLY A 101 16.57 0.33 -6.71
C GLY A 101 15.36 -0.29 -7.39
N MET A 102 14.20 -0.20 -6.75
CA MET A 102 12.92 -0.60 -7.32
C MET A 102 12.07 0.64 -7.61
N SER A 103 11.51 0.74 -8.81
CA SER A 103 10.71 1.89 -9.21
C SER A 103 9.75 1.52 -10.33
N ALA A 104 8.51 2.00 -10.24
CA ALA A 104 7.54 1.92 -11.33
C ALA A 104 7.85 2.91 -12.47
N THR A 105 8.68 3.94 -12.21
CA THR A 105 9.11 4.95 -13.19
C THR A 105 10.64 5.05 -13.18
N ASP A 106 11.27 4.38 -14.11
CA ASP A 106 12.74 4.21 -14.16
C ASP A 106 13.50 5.48 -14.58
N GLU A 107 12.91 6.36 -15.39
CA GLU A 107 13.59 7.54 -15.93
C GLU A 107 14.21 8.43 -14.84
N ARG A 108 13.55 8.56 -13.70
CA ARG A 108 14.02 9.39 -12.59
C ARG A 108 15.18 8.73 -11.86
N PHE A 109 15.10 7.43 -11.63
CA PHE A 109 16.17 6.66 -11.03
C PHE A 109 17.39 6.60 -11.97
N ARG A 110 17.18 6.42 -13.27
CA ARG A 110 18.22 6.47 -14.30
C ARG A 110 19.00 7.78 -14.30
N ARG A 111 18.33 8.92 -14.07
CA ARG A 111 19.00 10.23 -13.94
C ARG A 111 19.89 10.30 -12.70
N LEU A 112 19.48 9.70 -11.58
CA LEU A 112 20.30 9.66 -10.35
C LEU A 112 21.55 8.82 -10.53
N VAL A 113 21.44 7.68 -11.22
CA VAL A 113 22.56 6.75 -11.45
C VAL A 113 23.38 7.05 -12.70
N GLY A 114 22.92 7.92 -13.59
CA GLY A 114 23.51 8.17 -14.90
C GLY A 114 24.98 8.68 -14.89
N ASN A 115 25.47 9.17 -13.75
CA ASN A 115 26.84 9.67 -13.57
C ASN A 115 27.66 8.81 -12.59
N ILE A 116 27.27 7.58 -12.34
CA ILE A 116 27.97 6.67 -11.44
C ILE A 116 28.84 5.73 -12.26
N SER A 117 30.11 5.58 -11.86
CA SER A 117 31.08 4.73 -12.52
C SER A 117 30.95 3.23 -12.22
N SER A 118 29.99 2.86 -11.35
CA SER A 118 29.75 1.47 -10.96
C SER A 118 29.07 0.67 -12.06
N VAL A 119 29.30 -0.64 -12.06
CA VAL A 119 28.62 -1.56 -12.97
C VAL A 119 27.13 -1.54 -12.68
N ARG A 120 26.34 -1.35 -13.72
CA ARG A 120 24.88 -1.26 -13.64
C ARG A 120 24.23 -2.42 -14.38
N HIS A 121 23.24 -3.01 -13.75
CA HIS A 121 22.36 -3.99 -14.36
C HIS A 121 20.91 -3.48 -14.27
N ASP A 122 20.25 -3.33 -15.42
CA ASP A 122 18.84 -2.99 -15.50
C ASP A 122 18.04 -4.28 -15.66
N VAL A 123 17.02 -4.43 -14.82
CA VAL A 123 16.01 -5.49 -14.95
C VAL A 123 14.67 -4.80 -15.19
N ASP A 124 14.10 -5.05 -16.35
CA ASP A 124 12.78 -4.53 -16.71
C ASP A 124 11.78 -5.69 -16.65
N VAL A 125 10.82 -5.57 -15.73
CA VAL A 125 9.76 -6.57 -15.56
C VAL A 125 8.54 -6.09 -16.35
N ARG A 126 8.20 -6.81 -17.39
CA ARG A 126 7.11 -6.42 -18.29
C ARG A 126 5.74 -6.71 -17.66
N PRO A 127 4.73 -5.85 -17.89
CA PRO A 127 3.39 -6.05 -17.35
C PRO A 127 2.73 -7.39 -17.75
N ASP A 128 3.03 -7.88 -18.96
CA ASP A 128 2.55 -9.19 -19.44
C ASP A 128 3.18 -10.36 -18.68
N GLU A 129 4.46 -10.26 -18.27
CA GLU A 129 5.12 -11.28 -17.45
C GLU A 129 4.50 -11.33 -16.04
N VAL A 130 4.23 -10.16 -15.44
CA VAL A 130 3.58 -10.10 -14.13
C VAL A 130 2.15 -10.63 -14.19
N ARG A 131 1.42 -10.33 -15.29
CA ARG A 131 0.06 -10.83 -15.49
C ARG A 131 0.05 -12.35 -15.69
N SER A 132 0.95 -12.89 -16.53
CA SER A 132 1.06 -14.33 -16.76
C SER A 132 1.52 -15.11 -15.52
N SER A 133 2.17 -14.46 -14.55
CA SER A 133 2.52 -15.08 -13.26
C SER A 133 1.31 -15.31 -12.34
N GLY A 134 0.16 -14.70 -12.65
CA GLY A 134 -1.04 -14.75 -11.82
C GLY A 134 -0.99 -13.88 -10.57
N LEU A 135 -0.02 -12.97 -10.45
CA LEU A 135 0.07 -12.04 -9.33
C LEU A 135 -0.92 -10.87 -9.44
N LEU A 136 -1.29 -10.52 -10.67
CA LEU A 136 -2.23 -9.43 -10.95
C LEU A 136 -3.52 -9.97 -11.55
N LYS A 137 -4.63 -9.31 -11.25
CA LYS A 137 -5.92 -9.52 -11.90
C LYS A 137 -5.81 -9.17 -13.38
N ASP A 138 -6.48 -9.92 -14.22
CA ASP A 138 -6.43 -9.74 -15.68
C ASP A 138 -7.14 -8.47 -16.13
N ARG A 139 -8.19 -8.06 -15.40
CA ARG A 139 -9.06 -6.96 -15.79
C ARG A 139 -9.41 -6.07 -14.61
N ILE A 140 -9.44 -4.76 -14.88
CA ILE A 140 -10.07 -3.76 -14.03
C ILE A 140 -11.25 -3.20 -14.82
N ILE A 141 -12.46 -3.39 -14.32
CA ILE A 141 -13.66 -2.84 -14.93
C ILE A 141 -14.00 -1.54 -14.21
N ILE A 142 -13.98 -0.43 -14.95
CA ILE A 142 -14.33 0.89 -14.42
C ILE A 142 -15.65 1.31 -15.07
N THR A 143 -16.67 1.48 -14.27
CA THR A 143 -18.01 1.89 -14.72
C THR A 143 -18.25 3.35 -14.35
N TYR A 144 -18.66 4.15 -15.32
CA TYR A 144 -19.07 5.53 -15.15
C TYR A 144 -20.55 5.68 -15.53
N PRO A 145 -21.29 6.57 -14.88
CA PRO A 145 -22.62 6.90 -15.34
C PRO A 145 -22.54 7.58 -16.74
N GLU A 146 -23.32 7.12 -17.69
CA GLU A 146 -23.40 7.73 -19.04
C GLU A 146 -24.07 9.11 -19.02
N GLN A 147 -24.84 9.39 -17.97
CA GLN A 147 -25.55 10.66 -17.79
C GLN A 147 -25.27 11.19 -16.38
N GLU A 148 -24.99 12.49 -16.28
CA GLU A 148 -24.79 13.19 -14.99
C GLU A 148 -26.02 13.14 -14.04
N SER A 149 -27.18 12.72 -14.55
CA SER A 149 -28.43 12.65 -13.79
C SER A 149 -28.67 11.30 -13.12
N ILE A 150 -27.76 10.33 -13.22
CA ILE A 150 -27.93 9.04 -12.54
C ILE A 150 -27.60 9.23 -11.05
N ASP A 151 -28.53 8.83 -10.21
CA ASP A 151 -28.35 8.84 -8.75
C ASP A 151 -27.20 7.91 -8.35
N ASP A 152 -26.25 8.42 -7.57
CA ASP A 152 -25.11 7.67 -7.04
C ASP A 152 -25.54 6.39 -6.31
N MET A 153 -26.71 6.39 -5.70
CA MET A 153 -27.26 5.20 -5.03
C MET A 153 -27.67 4.09 -6.02
N VAL A 154 -27.96 4.41 -7.27
CA VAL A 154 -28.20 3.39 -8.32
C VAL A 154 -26.89 2.71 -8.70
N ILE A 155 -25.82 3.49 -8.86
CA ILE A 155 -24.48 2.98 -9.13
C ILE A 155 -23.98 2.14 -7.94
N PHE A 156 -24.24 2.61 -6.73
CA PHE A 156 -23.91 1.89 -5.50
C PHE A 156 -24.62 0.52 -5.41
N GLN A 157 -25.90 0.45 -5.81
CA GLN A 157 -26.61 -0.83 -5.87
C GLN A 157 -25.99 -1.80 -6.86
N ALA A 158 -25.56 -1.32 -8.03
CA ALA A 158 -24.86 -2.14 -9.00
C ALA A 158 -23.50 -2.66 -8.44
N ALA A 159 -22.77 -1.82 -7.71
CA ALA A 159 -21.55 -2.25 -7.03
C ALA A 159 -21.82 -3.30 -5.93
N ALA A 160 -22.94 -3.19 -5.21
CA ALA A 160 -23.34 -4.18 -4.21
C ALA A 160 -23.70 -5.54 -4.86
N ASP A 161 -24.38 -5.50 -6.02
CA ASP A 161 -24.69 -6.71 -6.79
C ASP A 161 -23.40 -7.38 -7.30
N GLU A 162 -22.48 -6.63 -7.89
CA GLU A 162 -21.19 -7.13 -8.34
C GLU A 162 -20.38 -7.75 -7.21
N TRP A 163 -20.35 -7.09 -6.05
CA TRP A 163 -19.69 -7.65 -4.86
C TRP A 163 -20.33 -8.96 -4.41
N LYS A 164 -21.66 -9.08 -4.47
CA LYS A 164 -22.38 -10.32 -4.16
C LYS A 164 -21.96 -11.44 -5.11
N ASP A 165 -21.94 -11.16 -6.42
CA ASP A 165 -21.57 -12.13 -7.44
C ASP A 165 -20.11 -12.60 -7.22
N LYS A 166 -19.18 -11.69 -6.90
CA LYS A 166 -17.82 -12.04 -6.52
C LYS A 166 -17.76 -12.93 -5.26
N CYS A 167 -18.58 -12.66 -4.26
CA CYS A 167 -18.66 -13.51 -3.07
C CYS A 167 -19.14 -14.93 -3.41
N GLU A 168 -20.14 -15.07 -4.28
CA GLU A 168 -20.67 -16.35 -4.72
C GLU A 168 -19.65 -17.15 -5.54
N HIS A 169 -18.97 -16.51 -6.49
CA HIS A 169 -17.92 -17.15 -7.30
C HIS A 169 -16.75 -17.62 -6.43
N TRP A 170 -16.25 -16.78 -5.52
CA TRP A 170 -15.18 -17.16 -4.61
C TRP A 170 -15.59 -18.30 -3.66
N ASN A 171 -16.81 -18.28 -3.12
CA ASN A 171 -17.29 -19.37 -2.27
C ASN A 171 -17.34 -20.67 -3.04
N TYR A 172 -17.95 -20.66 -4.24
CA TYR A 172 -18.02 -21.84 -5.10
C TYR A 172 -16.63 -22.40 -5.45
N TYR A 173 -15.71 -21.51 -5.85
CA TYR A 173 -14.33 -21.90 -6.15
C TYR A 173 -13.64 -22.54 -4.94
N CYS A 174 -13.69 -21.88 -3.79
CA CYS A 174 -12.98 -22.35 -2.59
C CYS A 174 -13.53 -23.70 -2.11
N GLU A 175 -14.84 -23.94 -2.21
CA GLU A 175 -15.47 -25.21 -1.85
C GLU A 175 -15.12 -26.33 -2.84
N THR A 176 -15.23 -26.06 -4.13
CA THR A 176 -15.02 -27.08 -5.18
C THR A 176 -13.56 -27.43 -5.37
N GLN A 177 -12.64 -26.47 -5.20
CA GLN A 177 -11.21 -26.68 -5.36
C GLN A 177 -10.48 -26.94 -4.06
N HIS A 178 -11.18 -27.02 -2.93
CA HIS A 178 -10.61 -27.18 -1.58
C HIS A 178 -9.48 -26.16 -1.30
N SER A 179 -9.68 -24.93 -1.78
CA SER A 179 -8.70 -23.85 -1.68
C SER A 179 -8.88 -23.06 -0.38
N GLN A 180 -7.90 -22.21 -0.07
CA GLN A 180 -8.01 -21.25 1.02
C GLN A 180 -9.23 -20.35 0.76
N HIS A 181 -10.05 -20.14 1.81
CA HIS A 181 -11.26 -19.34 1.70
C HIS A 181 -10.92 -17.86 1.48
N VAL A 182 -11.41 -17.30 0.38
CA VAL A 182 -11.34 -15.87 0.05
C VAL A 182 -12.70 -15.24 0.34
N ARG A 183 -12.69 -14.19 1.16
CA ARG A 183 -13.89 -13.38 1.45
C ARG A 183 -13.70 -12.00 0.82
N PRO A 184 -14.38 -11.70 -0.30
CA PRO A 184 -14.29 -10.39 -0.95
C PRO A 184 -14.68 -9.24 -0.03
N VAL A 185 -13.98 -8.11 -0.18
CA VAL A 185 -14.27 -6.87 0.51
C VAL A 185 -14.85 -5.87 -0.48
N LEU A 186 -15.98 -5.26 -0.10
CA LEU A 186 -16.53 -4.07 -0.74
C LEU A 186 -15.92 -2.83 -0.10
N VAL A 187 -15.29 -1.99 -0.90
CA VAL A 187 -14.63 -0.76 -0.45
C VAL A 187 -15.46 0.44 -0.89
N ILE A 188 -15.83 1.30 0.05
CA ILE A 188 -16.72 2.42 -0.20
C ILE A 188 -16.04 3.72 0.18
N GLN A 189 -15.76 4.55 -0.83
CA GLN A 189 -15.23 5.88 -0.60
C GLN A 189 -16.36 6.88 -0.40
N VAL A 190 -16.36 7.54 0.75
CA VAL A 190 -17.32 8.60 1.08
C VAL A 190 -16.69 9.98 0.91
N GLU A 191 -17.54 11.01 0.69
CA GLU A 191 -17.09 12.38 0.53
C GLU A 191 -16.44 12.95 1.80
N ASN A 192 -15.45 13.83 1.59
CA ASN A 192 -14.92 14.70 2.63
C ASN A 192 -15.85 15.90 2.82
N ARG A 193 -16.91 15.76 3.60
CA ARG A 193 -17.65 16.95 4.03
C ARG A 193 -16.95 17.59 5.23
N SER A 194 -17.03 18.92 5.32
CA SER A 194 -16.33 19.77 6.29
C SER A 194 -16.75 19.62 7.76
N SER A 195 -17.72 18.79 8.05
CA SER A 195 -18.01 18.28 9.38
C SER A 195 -17.56 16.83 9.45
N ASP A 196 -16.88 16.44 10.51
CA ASP A 196 -16.26 15.13 10.76
C ASP A 196 -17.21 13.92 10.76
N SER A 197 -18.43 14.10 10.37
CA SER A 197 -19.44 13.10 10.14
C SER A 197 -19.67 12.95 8.63
N ALA A 198 -19.03 11.97 7.99
CA ALA A 198 -19.80 11.21 6.99
C ALA A 198 -21.07 10.85 7.75
N SER A 199 -22.22 11.37 7.33
CA SER A 199 -23.34 11.31 8.24
C SER A 199 -23.62 9.83 8.52
N ALA A 200 -23.76 9.47 9.78
CA ALA A 200 -24.14 8.11 10.18
C ALA A 200 -25.36 7.63 9.37
N THR A 201 -26.14 8.56 8.87
CA THR A 201 -27.27 8.39 7.96
C THR A 201 -26.84 7.86 6.59
N GLU A 202 -25.81 8.44 5.94
CA GLU A 202 -25.34 7.96 4.64
C GLU A 202 -24.74 6.57 4.72
N ILE A 203 -23.94 6.30 5.76
CA ILE A 203 -23.36 4.98 6.02
C ILE A 203 -24.48 3.97 6.32
N GLY A 204 -25.48 4.35 7.13
CA GLY A 204 -26.62 3.52 7.46
C GLY A 204 -27.47 3.19 6.22
N GLU A 205 -27.65 4.14 5.32
CA GLU A 205 -28.33 3.91 4.05
C GLU A 205 -27.54 2.93 3.16
N CYS A 206 -26.23 3.10 3.03
CA CYS A 206 -25.38 2.15 2.30
C CYS A 206 -25.51 0.74 2.86
N ILE A 207 -25.43 0.56 4.18
CA ILE A 207 -25.56 -0.75 4.81
C ILE A 207 -26.93 -1.36 4.48
N SER A 208 -28.01 -0.61 4.66
CA SER A 208 -29.36 -1.07 4.38
C SER A 208 -29.55 -1.47 2.91
N ARG A 209 -28.93 -0.73 1.99
CA ARG A 209 -28.96 -1.04 0.55
C ARG A 209 -28.19 -2.31 0.23
N ILE A 210 -26.98 -2.50 0.77
CA ILE A 210 -26.23 -3.74 0.60
C ILE A 210 -27.05 -4.91 1.12
N GLU A 211 -27.58 -4.84 2.34
CA GLU A 211 -28.36 -5.91 2.94
C GLU A 211 -29.62 -6.25 2.13
N SER A 212 -30.32 -5.25 1.61
CA SER A 212 -31.53 -5.45 0.82
C SER A 212 -31.24 -6.08 -0.55
N ARG A 213 -30.11 -5.69 -1.21
CA ARG A 213 -29.73 -6.18 -2.54
C ARG A 213 -29.12 -7.56 -2.49
N THR A 214 -28.28 -7.81 -1.50
CA THR A 214 -27.47 -9.03 -1.45
C THR A 214 -28.07 -10.12 -0.56
N GLY A 215 -29.03 -9.78 0.29
CA GLY A 215 -29.55 -10.66 1.34
C GLY A 215 -28.57 -10.88 2.49
N ALA A 216 -27.40 -10.24 2.45
CA ALA A 216 -26.44 -10.29 3.56
C ALA A 216 -27.04 -9.71 4.84
N ARG A 217 -26.56 -10.17 5.98
CA ARG A 217 -26.75 -9.53 7.28
C ARG A 217 -25.39 -9.39 7.91
N PHE A 218 -25.10 -8.18 8.38
CA PHE A 218 -23.80 -7.89 8.95
C PHE A 218 -23.85 -8.00 10.48
N SER A 219 -22.81 -8.61 11.02
CA SER A 219 -22.51 -8.60 12.43
C SER A 219 -21.48 -7.53 12.76
N GLU A 220 -21.26 -7.29 14.04
CA GLU A 220 -20.19 -6.41 14.54
C GLU A 220 -18.84 -6.85 14.00
N TYR A 221 -18.01 -5.89 13.59
CA TYR A 221 -16.70 -6.06 12.95
C TYR A 221 -16.69 -6.55 11.48
N GLU A 222 -17.82 -6.82 10.86
CA GLU A 222 -17.85 -7.10 9.42
C GLU A 222 -17.90 -5.82 8.57
N VAL A 223 -18.44 -4.75 9.16
CA VAL A 223 -18.46 -3.40 8.59
C VAL A 223 -17.56 -2.50 9.43
N VAL A 224 -16.59 -1.88 8.81
CA VAL A 224 -15.58 -1.06 9.50
C VAL A 224 -15.31 0.25 8.76
N HIS A 225 -14.61 1.18 9.41
CA HIS A 225 -14.12 2.39 8.76
C HIS A 225 -12.64 2.64 9.06
N THR A 226 -12.00 3.40 8.16
CA THR A 226 -10.61 3.83 8.32
C THR A 226 -10.49 5.35 8.39
N PHE A 227 -11.49 6.08 8.89
CA PHE A 227 -11.45 7.54 8.98
C PHE A 227 -10.35 8.00 9.94
N GLY A 228 -9.88 9.24 9.79
CA GLY A 228 -8.84 9.79 10.64
C GLY A 228 -9.22 9.90 12.12
N GLN A 229 -10.51 9.87 12.44
CA GLN A 229 -11.01 9.74 13.80
C GLN A 229 -11.26 8.27 14.15
N THR A 230 -10.75 7.82 15.27
CA THR A 230 -10.85 6.43 15.73
C THR A 230 -12.17 6.13 16.47
N ALA A 231 -13.09 7.08 16.50
CA ALA A 231 -14.38 6.91 17.19
C ALA A 231 -15.27 5.90 16.47
N THR A 232 -15.92 5.04 17.24
CA THR A 232 -16.96 4.12 16.72
C THR A 232 -18.16 4.92 16.23
N ILE A 233 -18.69 4.56 15.06
CA ILE A 233 -19.85 5.18 14.43
C ILE A 233 -21.05 4.25 14.61
N GLU A 234 -22.17 4.78 15.05
CA GLU A 234 -23.44 4.04 15.10
C GLU A 234 -24.28 4.38 13.86
N ALA A 235 -24.45 3.41 12.96
CA ALA A 235 -25.20 3.58 11.72
C ALA A 235 -25.82 2.25 11.26
N GLY A 236 -27.04 2.30 10.70
CA GLY A 236 -27.72 1.12 10.19
C GLY A 236 -27.97 0.03 11.26
N GLY A 237 -28.05 0.41 12.52
CA GLY A 237 -28.21 -0.53 13.66
C GLY A 237 -26.93 -1.28 14.04
N LEU A 238 -25.78 -0.91 13.47
CA LEU A 238 -24.48 -1.51 13.74
C LEU A 238 -23.52 -0.51 14.41
N LYS A 239 -22.60 -1.05 15.19
CA LYS A 239 -21.41 -0.34 15.65
C LYS A 239 -20.29 -0.56 14.66
N ILE A 240 -19.88 0.50 13.96
CA ILE A 240 -18.85 0.47 12.92
C ILE A 240 -17.55 0.94 13.57
N HIS A 241 -16.63 0.01 13.77
CA HIS A 241 -15.37 0.27 14.45
C HIS A 241 -14.32 0.81 13.49
N HIS A 242 -13.42 1.63 14.03
CA HIS A 242 -12.21 2.01 13.33
C HIS A 242 -11.26 0.82 13.24
N VAL A 243 -10.59 0.69 12.09
CA VAL A 243 -9.47 -0.22 11.88
C VAL A 243 -8.36 0.49 11.13
N ASP A 244 -7.13 0.12 11.39
CA ASP A 244 -6.02 0.59 10.58
C ASP A 244 -6.06 -0.05 9.19
N ALA A 245 -5.69 0.72 8.17
CA ALA A 245 -5.72 0.25 6.78
C ALA A 245 -4.90 -1.03 6.56
N SER A 246 -3.78 -1.17 7.27
CA SER A 246 -2.91 -2.36 7.25
C SER A 246 -3.58 -3.64 7.71
N ASP A 247 -4.59 -3.54 8.59
CA ASP A 247 -5.22 -4.72 9.22
C ASP A 247 -6.35 -5.32 8.39
N ILE A 248 -6.81 -4.59 7.38
CA ILE A 248 -7.97 -5.00 6.55
C ILE A 248 -7.69 -6.31 5.81
N ALA A 249 -6.50 -6.45 5.23
CA ALA A 249 -6.15 -7.61 4.41
C ALA A 249 -6.21 -8.92 5.21
N ASP A 250 -5.67 -8.90 6.41
CA ASP A 250 -5.51 -10.08 7.26
C ASP A 250 -6.76 -10.39 8.09
N ASN A 251 -7.57 -9.39 8.42
CA ASN A 251 -8.80 -9.58 9.16
C ASN A 251 -9.93 -10.11 8.27
N LYS A 252 -10.03 -11.43 8.17
CA LYS A 252 -11.03 -12.12 7.33
C LYS A 252 -12.49 -11.92 7.75
N LYS A 253 -12.76 -11.29 8.91
CA LYS A 253 -14.13 -10.92 9.30
C LYS A 253 -14.63 -9.73 8.51
N ILE A 254 -13.74 -8.80 8.14
CA ILE A 254 -14.11 -7.57 7.42
C ILE A 254 -14.63 -7.90 6.03
N ARG A 255 -15.82 -7.37 5.70
CA ARG A 255 -16.50 -7.52 4.42
C ARG A 255 -16.79 -6.19 3.73
N VAL A 256 -17.01 -5.12 4.52
CA VAL A 256 -17.29 -3.77 4.00
C VAL A 256 -16.39 -2.77 4.71
N VAL A 257 -15.76 -1.89 3.96
CA VAL A 257 -14.87 -0.85 4.47
C VAL A 257 -15.30 0.51 3.96
N PHE A 258 -15.58 1.43 4.86
CA PHE A 258 -15.79 2.84 4.55
C PHE A 258 -14.51 3.63 4.76
N PHE A 259 -14.12 4.45 3.78
CA PHE A 259 -12.92 5.27 3.86
C PHE A 259 -13.13 6.65 3.23
N LYS A 260 -12.24 7.60 3.48
CA LYS A 260 -12.21 8.93 2.86
C LYS A 260 -11.02 9.08 1.91
N GLU A 261 -9.81 9.15 2.42
CA GLU A 261 -8.58 9.37 1.63
C GLU A 261 -7.44 8.40 1.97
N ASN A 262 -7.50 7.80 3.14
CA ASN A 262 -6.36 7.11 3.75
C ASN A 262 -6.03 5.72 3.21
N LEU A 263 -6.78 5.20 2.24
CA LEU A 263 -6.42 3.95 1.57
C LEU A 263 -5.41 4.13 0.41
N SER A 264 -4.99 5.36 0.11
CA SER A 264 -3.96 5.59 -0.91
C SER A 264 -2.54 5.21 -0.44
N THR A 265 -2.30 5.09 0.87
CA THR A 265 -1.00 4.75 1.44
C THR A 265 -1.15 3.68 2.53
N GLY A 266 -0.13 2.81 2.66
CA GLY A 266 -0.06 1.82 3.75
C GLY A 266 -1.07 0.67 3.69
N TRP A 267 -1.86 0.55 2.63
CA TRP A 267 -2.87 -0.48 2.45
C TRP A 267 -2.54 -1.37 1.25
N ASP A 268 -2.78 -2.66 1.39
CA ASP A 268 -2.70 -3.65 0.31
C ASP A 268 -3.72 -4.75 0.63
N CYS A 269 -4.77 -4.86 -0.18
CA CYS A 269 -5.84 -5.80 0.08
C CYS A 269 -6.28 -6.52 -1.21
N PRO A 270 -5.62 -7.63 -1.59
CA PRO A 270 -5.95 -8.39 -2.79
C PRO A 270 -7.41 -8.85 -2.86
N ARG A 271 -8.05 -9.08 -1.70
CA ARG A 271 -9.46 -9.47 -1.61
C ARG A 271 -10.46 -8.31 -1.69
N ALA A 272 -9.99 -7.07 -1.89
CA ALA A 272 -10.84 -5.95 -2.28
C ALA A 272 -11.22 -6.10 -3.76
N GLU A 273 -12.37 -6.68 -4.00
CA GLU A 273 -12.83 -7.05 -5.36
C GLU A 273 -13.68 -5.96 -6.00
N THR A 274 -14.39 -5.20 -5.20
CA THR A 274 -15.32 -4.17 -5.67
C THR A 274 -15.10 -2.89 -4.90
N MET A 275 -15.11 -1.77 -5.61
CA MET A 275 -15.02 -0.44 -5.02
C MET A 275 -16.11 0.46 -5.59
N MET A 276 -16.74 1.24 -4.73
CA MET A 276 -17.60 2.36 -5.10
C MET A 276 -17.04 3.65 -4.52
N SER A 277 -17.02 4.72 -5.31
CA SER A 277 -16.65 6.06 -4.86
C SER A 277 -17.82 7.02 -5.05
N PHE A 278 -18.27 7.62 -3.95
CA PHE A 278 -19.16 8.78 -3.97
C PHE A 278 -18.41 10.08 -4.21
N ARG A 279 -17.08 10.03 -4.18
CA ARG A 279 -16.23 11.19 -4.43
C ARG A 279 -15.92 11.31 -5.90
N HIS A 280 -16.17 12.49 -6.48
CA HIS A 280 -15.73 12.84 -7.81
C HIS A 280 -14.23 13.10 -7.78
N ALA A 281 -13.43 12.08 -8.08
CA ALA A 281 -11.98 12.20 -8.09
C ALA A 281 -11.51 12.83 -9.41
N GLN A 282 -10.73 13.91 -9.29
CA GLN A 282 -10.11 14.58 -10.44
C GLN A 282 -8.63 14.21 -10.62
N ASP A 283 -8.03 13.54 -9.63
CA ASP A 283 -6.62 13.17 -9.66
C ASP A 283 -6.44 11.71 -10.13
N ALA A 284 -6.01 11.57 -11.38
CA ALA A 284 -5.75 10.28 -12.00
C ALA A 284 -4.64 9.48 -11.26
N THR A 285 -3.68 10.18 -10.66
CA THR A 285 -2.59 9.54 -9.90
C THR A 285 -3.12 8.89 -8.63
N TYR A 286 -4.01 9.57 -7.92
CA TYR A 286 -4.67 9.05 -6.73
C TYR A 286 -5.50 7.80 -7.06
N ILE A 287 -6.30 7.86 -8.14
CA ILE A 287 -7.12 6.72 -8.59
C ILE A 287 -6.22 5.52 -8.94
N ALA A 288 -5.16 5.75 -9.71
CA ALA A 288 -4.23 4.70 -10.10
C ALA A 288 -3.53 4.05 -8.88
N GLN A 289 -3.14 4.84 -7.89
CA GLN A 289 -2.54 4.35 -6.65
C GLN A 289 -3.52 3.50 -5.83
N LEU A 290 -4.77 3.92 -5.75
CA LEU A 290 -5.80 3.19 -5.01
C LEU A 290 -6.14 1.87 -5.72
N LEU A 291 -6.37 1.89 -7.02
CA LEU A 291 -6.60 0.69 -7.83
C LEU A 291 -5.40 -0.25 -7.78
N GLY A 292 -4.18 0.26 -7.86
CA GLY A 292 -2.95 -0.53 -7.79
C GLY A 292 -2.83 -1.42 -6.54
N ARG A 293 -3.58 -1.11 -5.48
CA ARG A 293 -3.62 -1.90 -4.23
C ARG A 293 -4.70 -2.98 -4.23
N MET A 294 -5.60 -2.93 -5.20
CA MET A 294 -6.69 -3.89 -5.37
C MET A 294 -6.45 -4.89 -6.52
N ILE A 295 -5.47 -4.59 -7.39
CA ILE A 295 -5.24 -5.39 -8.61
C ILE A 295 -4.49 -6.69 -8.39
N ARG A 296 -4.01 -6.95 -7.18
CA ARG A 296 -3.36 -8.24 -6.88
C ARG A 296 -4.40 -9.34 -6.74
N THR A 297 -4.05 -10.55 -7.18
CA THR A 297 -4.93 -11.71 -6.99
C THR A 297 -4.87 -12.21 -5.55
N PRO A 298 -6.01 -12.57 -4.93
CA PRO A 298 -6.04 -13.00 -3.54
C PRO A 298 -5.20 -14.25 -3.25
N LEU A 299 -5.08 -15.16 -4.21
CA LEU A 299 -4.32 -16.41 -4.07
C LEU A 299 -2.94 -16.37 -4.72
N GLN A 300 -2.51 -15.22 -5.26
CA GLN A 300 -1.22 -15.04 -5.92
C GLN A 300 -0.97 -16.05 -7.05
N ARG A 301 -2.02 -16.45 -7.75
CA ARG A 301 -1.98 -17.37 -8.87
C ARG A 301 -3.16 -17.15 -9.81
N HIS A 302 -2.99 -17.53 -11.06
CA HIS A 302 -4.07 -17.58 -12.04
C HIS A 302 -5.08 -18.69 -11.72
N ILE A 303 -6.36 -18.44 -11.99
CA ILE A 303 -7.46 -19.37 -11.75
C ILE A 303 -8.02 -19.82 -13.09
N ASP A 304 -7.70 -21.04 -13.49
CA ASP A 304 -8.07 -21.57 -14.82
C ASP A 304 -9.55 -21.99 -14.92
N VAL A 305 -10.18 -22.28 -13.79
CA VAL A 305 -11.56 -22.84 -13.77
C VAL A 305 -12.65 -21.77 -13.75
N ASP A 306 -12.31 -20.55 -13.42
CA ASP A 306 -13.23 -19.40 -13.40
C ASP A 306 -12.48 -18.09 -13.72
N GLU A 307 -12.57 -17.67 -14.97
CA GLU A 307 -11.92 -16.44 -15.45
C GLU A 307 -12.43 -15.17 -14.76
N THR A 308 -13.60 -15.21 -14.13
CA THR A 308 -14.17 -14.04 -13.44
C THR A 308 -13.43 -13.71 -12.13
N LEU A 309 -12.61 -14.64 -11.63
CA LEU A 309 -11.81 -14.51 -10.42
C LEU A 309 -10.38 -13.98 -10.66
N ASN A 310 -10.04 -13.75 -11.93
CA ASN A 310 -8.72 -13.23 -12.32
C ASN A 310 -8.72 -11.72 -12.56
#